data_d244407e9adbc2a1a5c289a8eafe9fae
#
_entry.id   d244407e9adbc2a1a5c289a8eafe9fae
#
_cell.length_a   1.000
_cell.length_b   1.000
_cell.length_c   1.000
_cell.angle_alpha   90.00
_cell.angle_beta   90.00
_cell.angle_gamma   90.00
#
_symmetry.space_group_name_H-M   'P 1'
#
loop_
_entity.id
_entity.type
_entity.pdbx_description
1 polymer ?
#
loop_
_entity_poly.entity_id
_entity_poly.type
_entity_poly.pdbx_seq_one_letter_code
_entity_poly.pdbx_strand_id
1 'polypeptide(L)'
;MTIAALIITYNEERNIERCIRSVLSFADEIIVLDSFSTDRTADICRSQGVNFIQRKWEGYSAAKNYLNEQCSSDYIFSIDADEAPNKEMQDHLVELKSGQMNGVYSVNRITNYCGKWIRHSGWFPDVKIRLFPRGS
;
A
#
# COMPACT_ATOMS: atom_id res chain seq x y z
N MET A 1 -8.24 -9.87 12.22
CA MET A 1 -6.85 -9.37 12.08
C MET A 1 -6.84 -7.98 11.52
N THR A 2 -5.90 -7.17 11.91
CA THR A 2 -5.80 -5.79 11.44
C THR A 2 -4.76 -5.68 10.34
N ILE A 3 -5.02 -4.76 9.40
CA ILE A 3 -4.12 -4.51 8.27
C ILE A 3 -3.77 -3.03 8.22
N ALA A 4 -2.48 -2.74 8.11
CA ALA A 4 -2.01 -1.39 7.87
C ALA A 4 -1.63 -1.27 6.40
N ALA A 5 -2.13 -0.25 5.73
CA ALA A 5 -1.69 0.04 4.36
C ALA A 5 -0.54 1.03 4.46
N LEU A 6 0.60 0.66 3.94
CA LEU A 6 1.79 1.51 3.96
C LEU A 6 2.08 1.98 2.53
N ILE A 7 2.02 3.29 2.34
CA ILE A 7 2.14 3.90 1.02
C ILE A 7 3.38 4.77 0.97
N ILE A 8 4.23 4.53 -0.02
CA ILE A 8 5.41 5.37 -0.25
C ILE A 8 5.10 6.27 -1.45
N THR A 9 5.34 7.56 -1.32
CA THR A 9 4.98 8.50 -2.35
C THR A 9 5.99 9.63 -2.54
N TYR A 10 6.04 10.15 -3.76
CA TYR A 10 6.77 11.37 -4.08
C TYR A 10 6.15 11.95 -5.35
N ASN A 11 5.58 13.16 -5.25
CA ASN A 11 4.94 13.86 -6.37
C ASN A 11 3.93 13.00 -7.13
N GLU A 12 2.96 12.48 -6.40
CA GLU A 12 1.90 11.65 -6.96
C GLU A 12 0.51 12.28 -6.81
N GLU A 13 0.43 13.58 -7.00
CA GLU A 13 -0.85 14.29 -6.81
C GLU A 13 -1.98 13.73 -7.68
N ARG A 14 -1.66 13.12 -8.82
CA ARG A 14 -2.67 12.57 -9.71
C ARG A 14 -3.20 11.22 -9.25
N ASN A 15 -2.42 10.50 -8.46
CA ASN A 15 -2.73 9.12 -8.12
C ASN A 15 -2.97 8.86 -6.64
N ILE A 16 -2.45 9.72 -5.77
CA ILE A 16 -2.44 9.42 -4.34
C ILE A 16 -3.84 9.28 -3.75
N GLU A 17 -4.79 10.08 -4.16
CA GLU A 17 -6.15 9.98 -3.64
C GLU A 17 -6.79 8.65 -4.03
N ARG A 18 -6.61 8.23 -5.27
CA ARG A 18 -7.13 6.95 -5.74
C ARG A 18 -6.49 5.79 -4.97
N CYS A 19 -5.18 5.88 -4.73
CA CYS A 19 -4.48 4.86 -3.95
C CYS A 19 -5.06 4.76 -2.53
N ILE A 20 -5.20 5.89 -1.86
CA ILE A 20 -5.74 5.91 -0.50
C ILE A 20 -7.15 5.35 -0.46
N ARG A 21 -8.00 5.77 -1.38
CA ARG A 21 -9.39 5.30 -1.41
C ARG A 21 -9.49 3.81 -1.68
N SER A 22 -8.57 3.28 -2.48
CA SER A 22 -8.60 1.87 -2.84
C SER A 22 -8.29 0.94 -1.67
N VAL A 23 -7.69 1.45 -0.60
CA VAL A 23 -7.33 0.61 0.55
C VAL A 23 -8.27 0.82 1.75
N LEU A 24 -9.18 1.79 1.67
CA LEU A 24 -10.06 2.10 2.79
C LEU A 24 -10.94 0.94 3.23
N SER A 25 -11.35 0.09 2.31
CA SER A 25 -12.29 -0.99 2.63
C SER A 25 -11.69 -2.06 3.53
N PHE A 26 -10.36 -2.23 3.50
CA PHE A 26 -9.74 -3.29 4.28
C PHE A 26 -8.68 -2.80 5.26
N ALA A 27 -8.17 -1.58 5.10
CA ALA A 27 -7.10 -1.11 5.98
C ALA A 27 -7.65 -0.55 7.29
N ASP A 28 -7.06 -0.96 8.39
CA ASP A 28 -7.42 -0.44 9.71
C ASP A 28 -6.62 0.80 10.02
N GLU A 29 -5.43 0.94 9.43
CA GLU A 29 -4.67 2.17 9.50
C GLU A 29 -3.98 2.40 8.16
N ILE A 30 -3.78 3.65 7.81
CA ILE A 30 -3.12 4.02 6.57
C ILE A 30 -2.00 4.99 6.90
N ILE A 31 -0.78 4.64 6.52
CA ILE A 31 0.38 5.48 6.76
C ILE A 31 1.00 5.82 5.41
N VAL A 32 1.17 7.11 5.14
CA VAL A 32 1.78 7.57 3.91
C VAL A 32 3.12 8.19 4.23
N LEU A 33 4.18 7.68 3.63
CA LEU A 33 5.52 8.22 3.77
C LEU A 33 5.85 9.01 2.51
N ASP A 34 6.01 10.32 2.66
CA ASP A 34 6.27 11.22 1.55
C ASP A 34 7.69 11.74 1.60
N SER A 35 8.36 11.75 0.45
CA SER A 35 9.73 12.21 0.34
C SER A 35 9.79 13.70 0.00
N PHE A 36 9.01 14.49 0.70
CA PHE A 36 8.94 15.95 0.54
C PHE A 36 8.50 16.35 -0.87
N SER A 37 7.30 15.88 -1.23
CA SER A 37 6.69 16.24 -2.51
C SER A 37 6.56 17.75 -2.66
N THR A 38 6.76 18.22 -3.87
CA THR A 38 6.67 19.65 -4.19
C THR A 38 5.35 20.00 -4.87
N ASP A 39 4.50 19.02 -5.11
CA ASP A 39 3.18 19.22 -5.71
C ASP A 39 2.10 19.18 -4.62
N ARG A 40 0.87 18.86 -4.97
CA ARG A 40 -0.25 18.84 -4.03
C ARG A 40 -0.43 17.53 -3.28
N THR A 41 0.51 16.60 -3.40
CA THR A 41 0.43 15.31 -2.73
C THR A 41 0.19 15.46 -1.23
N ALA A 42 0.96 16.31 -0.57
CA ALA A 42 0.83 16.51 0.88
C ALA A 42 -0.54 17.03 1.27
N ASP A 43 -1.07 17.99 0.52
CA ASP A 43 -2.38 18.56 0.78
C ASP A 43 -3.47 17.51 0.66
N ILE A 44 -3.38 16.69 -0.38
CA ILE A 44 -4.36 15.63 -0.61
C ILE A 44 -4.33 14.61 0.52
N CYS A 45 -3.15 14.19 0.94
CA CYS A 45 -3.02 13.23 2.03
C CYS A 45 -3.60 13.77 3.32
N ARG A 46 -3.32 15.03 3.64
CA ARG A 46 -3.86 15.63 4.85
C ARG A 46 -5.37 15.73 4.82
N SER A 47 -5.94 15.96 3.65
CA SER A 47 -7.40 16.05 3.51
C SER A 47 -8.07 14.68 3.65
N GLN A 48 -7.34 13.60 3.43
CA GLN A 48 -7.90 12.24 3.54
C GLN A 48 -7.84 11.69 4.98
N GLY A 49 -7.21 12.39 5.89
CA GLY A 49 -7.16 11.96 7.28
C GLY A 49 -6.24 10.78 7.56
N VAL A 50 -5.30 10.54 6.68
CA VAL A 50 -4.35 9.45 6.89
C VAL A 50 -3.17 9.91 7.76
N ASN A 51 -2.41 8.97 8.30
CA ASN A 51 -1.20 9.30 9.04
C ASN A 51 -0.11 9.66 8.01
N PHE A 52 0.14 10.95 7.86
CA PHE A 52 1.05 11.45 6.83
C PHE A 52 2.38 11.84 7.45
N ILE A 53 3.47 11.23 6.95
CA ILE A 53 4.81 11.45 7.48
C ILE A 53 5.72 11.86 6.33
N GLN A 54 6.55 12.88 6.55
CA GLN A 54 7.54 13.28 5.55
C GLN A 54 8.93 12.98 6.05
N ARG A 55 9.74 12.35 5.21
CA ARG A 55 11.12 12.03 5.53
C ARG A 55 11.98 12.11 4.29
N LYS A 56 13.26 12.40 4.51
CA LYS A 56 14.24 12.41 3.44
C LYS A 56 14.34 10.99 2.86
N TRP A 57 14.41 10.89 1.56
CA TRP A 57 14.53 9.58 0.91
C TRP A 57 15.90 8.96 1.17
N GLU A 58 15.91 7.76 1.66
CA GLU A 58 17.13 7.00 1.94
C GLU A 58 17.06 5.59 1.36
N GLY A 59 16.22 5.38 0.39
CA GLY A 59 16.05 4.09 -0.28
C GLY A 59 14.82 3.34 0.19
N TYR A 60 14.40 2.36 -0.58
CA TYR A 60 13.20 1.60 -0.29
C TYR A 60 13.30 0.78 0.99
N SER A 61 14.46 0.19 1.24
CA SER A 61 14.62 -0.63 2.45
C SER A 61 14.49 0.22 3.72
N ALA A 62 15.11 1.40 3.73
CA ALA A 62 15.02 2.29 4.87
C ALA A 62 13.58 2.77 5.06
N ALA A 63 12.89 3.10 3.96
CA ALA A 63 11.51 3.55 4.01
C ALA A 63 10.59 2.47 4.57
N LYS A 64 10.72 1.25 4.10
CA LYS A 64 9.89 0.14 4.56
C LYS A 64 10.16 -0.21 6.01
N ASN A 65 11.42 -0.20 6.43
CA ASN A 65 11.76 -0.46 7.82
C ASN A 65 11.16 0.60 8.73
N TYR A 66 11.25 1.85 8.32
CA TYR A 66 10.69 2.93 9.11
C TYR A 66 9.17 2.76 9.24
N LEU A 67 8.49 2.48 8.13
CA LEU A 67 7.05 2.30 8.15
C LEU A 67 6.64 1.09 9.01
N ASN A 68 7.41 0.02 8.96
CA ASN A 68 7.16 -1.13 9.83
C ASN A 68 7.16 -0.75 11.30
N GLU A 69 8.06 0.13 11.69
CA GLU A 69 8.15 0.58 13.07
C GLU A 69 6.99 1.48 13.47
N GLN A 70 6.38 2.17 12.51
CA GLN A 70 5.30 3.11 12.80
C GLN A 70 3.94 2.46 12.89
N CYS A 71 3.75 1.28 12.35
CA CYS A 71 2.43 0.65 12.35
C CYS A 71 2.23 -0.27 13.53
N SER A 72 0.97 -0.46 13.91
CA SER A 72 0.62 -1.34 15.03
C SER A 72 -0.30 -2.48 14.60
N SER A 73 -0.63 -2.57 13.34
CA SER A 73 -1.51 -3.62 12.86
C SER A 73 -0.81 -4.97 12.76
N ASP A 74 -1.59 -6.04 12.71
CA ASP A 74 -1.03 -7.40 12.65
C ASP A 74 -0.36 -7.68 11.32
N TYR A 75 -0.95 -7.17 10.24
CA TYR A 75 -0.44 -7.35 8.88
C TYR A 75 -0.20 -6.03 8.20
N ILE A 76 0.71 -6.03 7.24
CA ILE A 76 1.07 -4.87 6.45
C ILE A 76 0.76 -5.13 4.99
N PHE A 77 0.05 -4.20 4.35
CA PHE A 77 -0.17 -4.21 2.92
C PHE A 77 0.66 -3.06 2.34
N SER A 78 1.72 -3.40 1.63
CA SER A 78 2.64 -2.41 1.06
C SER A 78 2.24 -2.09 -0.36
N ILE A 79 2.07 -0.80 -0.66
CA ILE A 79 1.61 -0.39 -1.98
C ILE A 79 2.28 0.93 -2.37
N ASP A 80 2.52 1.12 -3.65
CA ASP A 80 3.07 2.37 -4.16
C ASP A 80 1.94 3.34 -4.49
N ALA A 81 2.22 4.62 -4.42
CA ALA A 81 1.19 5.66 -4.57
C ALA A 81 0.49 5.68 -5.94
N ASP A 82 1.11 5.14 -6.96
CA ASP A 82 0.52 5.07 -8.30
C ASP A 82 -0.28 3.79 -8.51
N GLU A 83 -0.42 2.97 -7.49
CA GLU A 83 -1.16 1.72 -7.57
C GLU A 83 -2.50 1.84 -6.84
N ALA A 84 -3.46 1.06 -7.27
CA ALA A 84 -4.75 1.01 -6.61
C ALA A 84 -5.38 -0.36 -6.83
N PRO A 85 -5.56 -1.17 -5.79
CA PRO A 85 -6.23 -2.45 -5.96
C PRO A 85 -7.63 -2.24 -6.52
N ASN A 86 -8.04 -3.06 -7.46
CA ASN A 86 -9.37 -2.97 -8.01
C ASN A 86 -10.37 -3.56 -7.03
N LYS A 87 -11.66 -3.47 -7.36
CA LYS A 87 -12.72 -3.92 -6.47
C LYS A 87 -12.59 -5.39 -6.10
N GLU A 88 -12.22 -6.22 -7.06
CA GLU A 88 -12.06 -7.65 -6.84
C GLU A 88 -10.95 -7.93 -5.81
N MET A 89 -9.83 -7.25 -5.94
CA MET A 89 -8.73 -7.39 -4.99
C MET A 89 -9.11 -6.85 -3.63
N GLN A 90 -9.83 -5.74 -3.57
CA GLN A 90 -10.29 -5.16 -2.31
C GLN A 90 -11.20 -6.14 -1.57
N ASP A 91 -12.13 -6.75 -2.29
CA ASP A 91 -13.06 -7.71 -1.71
C ASP A 91 -12.32 -8.94 -1.20
N HIS A 92 -11.31 -9.38 -1.95
CA HIS A 92 -10.50 -10.52 -1.55
C HIS A 92 -9.73 -10.22 -0.25
N LEU A 93 -9.20 -9.00 -0.11
CA LEU A 93 -8.49 -8.60 1.09
C LEU A 93 -9.41 -8.48 2.30
N VAL A 94 -10.64 -7.99 2.10
CA VAL A 94 -11.63 -7.94 3.16
C VAL A 94 -11.96 -9.37 3.63
N GLU A 95 -12.08 -10.30 2.69
CA GLU A 95 -12.38 -11.68 3.00
C GLU A 95 -11.23 -12.34 3.77
N LEU A 96 -10.00 -12.13 3.34
CA LEU A 96 -8.84 -12.64 4.05
C LEU A 96 -8.76 -12.10 5.46
N LYS A 97 -9.10 -10.83 5.64
CA LYS A 97 -9.04 -10.18 6.94
C LYS A 97 -10.08 -10.76 7.90
N SER A 98 -11.24 -11.13 7.40
CA SER A 98 -12.29 -11.68 8.26
C SER A 98 -12.03 -13.13 8.63
N GLY A 99 -11.11 -13.80 7.94
CA GLY A 99 -10.71 -15.15 8.26
C GLY A 99 -9.44 -15.16 9.08
N GLN A 100 -8.76 -16.30 9.06
CA GLN A 100 -7.49 -16.40 9.76
C GLN A 100 -6.36 -16.25 8.77
N MET A 101 -5.62 -15.17 8.85
CA MET A 101 -4.50 -14.94 7.96
C MET A 101 -3.24 -15.58 8.51
N ASN A 102 -2.48 -16.22 7.66
CA ASN A 102 -1.23 -16.83 8.02
C ASN A 102 -0.19 -16.59 6.94
N GLY A 103 1.03 -16.28 7.35
CA GLY A 103 2.15 -16.18 6.43
C GLY A 103 2.08 -15.00 5.49
N VAL A 104 2.75 -15.13 4.38
CA VAL A 104 2.96 -14.05 3.44
C VAL A 104 2.09 -14.26 2.20
N TYR A 105 1.49 -13.17 1.71
CA TYR A 105 0.66 -13.22 0.52
C TYR A 105 1.25 -12.37 -0.58
N SER A 106 1.31 -12.90 -1.79
CA SER A 106 1.76 -12.14 -2.95
C SER A 106 0.55 -11.74 -3.78
N VAL A 107 0.64 -10.57 -4.38
CA VAL A 107 -0.40 -10.13 -5.30
C VAL A 107 -0.11 -10.76 -6.65
N ASN A 108 -1.13 -11.44 -7.19
CA ASN A 108 -0.98 -12.05 -8.48
C ASN A 108 -1.02 -10.98 -9.54
N ARG A 109 0.04 -10.92 -10.36
CA ARG A 109 0.12 -9.87 -11.27
C ARG A 109 -0.72 -10.03 -12.46
N ILE A 110 -1.36 -11.11 -12.66
CA ILE A 110 -2.32 -11.25 -13.71
C ILE A 110 -3.57 -10.51 -13.31
N THR A 111 -3.74 -10.20 -12.05
CA THR A 111 -4.89 -9.48 -11.55
C THR A 111 -4.73 -7.99 -11.83
N ASN A 112 -5.80 -7.36 -12.24
CA ASN A 112 -5.76 -5.94 -12.55
C ASN A 112 -5.88 -5.14 -11.27
N TYR A 113 -4.84 -5.10 -10.49
CA TYR A 113 -4.96 -4.47 -9.19
C TYR A 113 -4.45 -3.04 -9.15
N CYS A 114 -3.78 -2.58 -10.17
CA CYS A 114 -3.33 -1.21 -10.21
C CYS A 114 -4.18 -0.34 -11.09
N GLY A 115 -5.38 -0.74 -11.40
CA GLY A 115 -6.20 -0.02 -12.36
C GLY A 115 -5.74 -0.23 -13.78
N LYS A 116 -4.72 -1.04 -14.02
CA LYS A 116 -4.28 -1.43 -15.32
C LYS A 116 -4.08 -2.89 -15.30
N TRP A 117 -4.15 -3.50 -16.46
CA TRP A 117 -3.96 -4.90 -16.58
C TRP A 117 -2.50 -5.20 -16.58
N ILE A 118 -2.02 -5.98 -15.61
CA ILE A 118 -0.65 -6.27 -15.55
C ILE A 118 -0.45 -7.64 -15.91
N ARG A 119 -0.70 -8.16 -17.02
CA ARG A 119 -0.53 -9.44 -17.28
C ARG A 119 0.56 -9.74 -18.07
N HIS A 120 1.34 -9.10 -18.31
CA HIS A 120 2.30 -9.48 -19.16
C HIS A 120 3.14 -10.15 -18.75
N SER A 121 3.16 -10.51 -19.08
CA SER A 121 3.89 -10.96 -19.32
C SER A 121 4.62 -11.54 -18.62
N GLY A 122 4.37 -12.17 -18.34
CA GLY A 122 4.92 -12.90 -17.73
C GLY A 122 5.99 -12.83 -17.21
N TRP A 123 6.44 -12.66 -17.29
CA TRP A 123 7.55 -12.64 -17.06
C TRP A 123 7.80 -12.23 -15.80
N PHE A 124 7.30 -12.43 -15.22
CA PHE A 124 7.57 -12.04 -14.20
C PHE A 124 7.95 -12.63 -13.19
N PRO A 125 8.94 -12.76 -13.04
CA PRO A 125 9.55 -13.27 -12.03
C PRO A 125 9.33 -12.41 -10.88
N ASP A 126 8.92 -11.34 -10.98
CA ASP A 126 8.95 -10.55 -9.89
C ASP A 126 7.61 -10.39 -9.37
N VAL A 127 6.99 -11.32 -8.80
CA VAL A 127 5.82 -11.20 -8.00
C VAL A 127 6.27 -10.49 -6.73
N LYS A 128 5.74 -9.33 -6.49
CA LYS A 128 6.05 -8.60 -5.27
C LYS A 128 5.18 -9.11 -4.14
N ILE A 129 5.76 -9.28 -2.99
CA ILE A 129 5.01 -9.65 -1.81
C ILE A 129 4.40 -8.39 -1.25
N ARG A 130 3.08 -8.38 -1.11
CA ARG A 130 2.35 -7.17 -0.76
C ARG A 130 1.67 -7.23 0.60
N LEU A 131 1.34 -8.40 1.09
CA LEU A 131 0.67 -8.56 2.38
C LEU A 131 1.48 -9.52 3.22
N PHE A 132 1.94 -9.07 4.37
CA PHE A 132 2.81 -9.88 5.22
C PHE A 132 2.64 -9.49 6.69
N PRO A 133 2.97 -10.40 7.63
CA PRO A 133 2.88 -10.07 9.04
C PRO A 133 3.85 -8.94 9.42
N ARG A 134 3.43 -8.09 10.34
CA ARG A 134 4.29 -7.02 10.81
C ARG A 134 5.54 -7.64 11.45
N GLY A 135 6.69 -7.08 11.14
CA GLY A 135 7.96 -7.59 11.67
C GLY A 135 8.62 -8.67 10.80
N SER A 136 8.03 -8.97 9.64
CA SER A 136 8.62 -9.98 8.75
C SER A 136 9.72 -9.42 7.87
#